data_e706a04e1a4ceeb3eb1dcd5d5b12c63e
#
_entry.id   e706a04e1a4ceeb3eb1dcd5d5b12c63e
#
_cell.length_a   1.000
_cell.length_b   1.000
_cell.length_c   1.000
_cell.angle_alpha   90.00
_cell.angle_beta   90.00
_cell.angle_gamma   90.00
#
_symmetry.space_group_name_H-M   'P 1'
#
loop_
_entity.id
_entity.type
_entity.pdbx_description
1 polymer ?
#
loop_
_entity_poly.entity_id
_entity_poly.type
_entity_poly.pdbx_seq_one_letter_code
_entity_poly.pdbx_strand_id
1 'polypeptide(L)'
;MLISKIKFSYIFFICYFLLGLLIYSDYGIGIEEHFQRQNGFYWLKKILTFLRFDDLNFLALEKYNAIRSYDPSLPDSEFFNFYGIAFDTPAAFLELIFKFNESKLYFEVRHLLNFFYFFISAIFFYLILKRRFKYKIIIYFGSIFYITNPRIFGDSFHNNKDVFFLSILTICIFFLFKYFEKKKLKNIVLFCFFAAIATSSRIMGLYLPILLLIFIFIDYLSKKILIKDFLKQISLILFFFILSLYLHYPYIWKLNFFEFISWFKAFFYHMNLRILFFGDYYHIKYLPRLYLPTWISITIPIYILMLLIIGYILIFKRIFQRTANIRPHVQTYNDLWRSTNEKKDLFIFVSLTSFMIFAIFLNTAMLSGWRHFYFLHNFIIYIAVYTLNLIILYFKKKKN
;
A
#
# COMPACT_ATOMS: atom_id res chain seq x y z
N MET A 1 -35.36 14.24 -16.45
CA MET A 1 -34.26 14.64 -17.37
C MET A 1 -32.92 14.93 -16.70
N LEU A 2 -32.81 14.97 -15.36
CA LEU A 2 -31.53 15.15 -14.60
C LEU A 2 -30.75 13.83 -14.40
N ILE A 3 -31.41 12.68 -14.37
CA ILE A 3 -30.80 11.36 -14.08
C ILE A 3 -29.90 10.85 -15.22
N SER A 4 -30.12 11.29 -16.48
CA SER A 4 -29.33 10.83 -17.63
C SER A 4 -27.87 11.37 -17.70
N LYS A 5 -27.48 12.30 -16.83
CA LYS A 5 -26.11 12.85 -16.78
C LYS A 5 -25.22 12.24 -15.72
N ILE A 6 -25.76 11.44 -14.80
CA ILE A 6 -24.95 10.83 -13.72
C ILE A 6 -24.16 9.65 -14.31
N LYS A 7 -22.84 9.71 -14.22
CA LYS A 7 -21.99 8.59 -14.66
C LYS A 7 -22.18 7.40 -13.72
N PHE A 8 -22.35 6.21 -14.27
CA PHE A 8 -22.49 4.95 -13.51
C PHE A 8 -21.41 4.78 -12.43
N SER A 9 -20.20 5.29 -12.66
CA SER A 9 -19.14 5.26 -11.65
C SER A 9 -19.47 6.01 -10.36
N TYR A 10 -20.23 7.11 -10.44
CA TYR A 10 -20.63 7.84 -9.23
C TYR A 10 -21.63 7.02 -8.41
N ILE A 11 -22.63 6.44 -9.08
CA ILE A 11 -23.61 5.58 -8.41
C ILE A 11 -22.89 4.40 -7.74
N PHE A 12 -21.99 3.72 -8.46
CA PHE A 12 -21.22 2.60 -7.93
C PHE A 12 -20.46 2.96 -6.64
N PHE A 13 -19.71 4.06 -6.65
CA PHE A 13 -18.94 4.47 -5.47
C PHE A 13 -19.82 5.02 -4.35
N ILE A 14 -20.94 5.71 -4.67
CA ILE A 14 -21.91 6.15 -3.66
C ILE A 14 -22.52 4.94 -2.95
N CYS A 15 -22.98 3.94 -3.70
CA CYS A 15 -23.53 2.69 -3.11
C CYS A 15 -22.49 1.98 -2.24
N TYR A 16 -21.23 1.89 -2.69
CA TYR A 16 -20.17 1.29 -1.90
C TYR A 16 -19.88 2.08 -0.61
N PHE A 17 -19.86 3.40 -0.68
CA PHE A 17 -19.66 4.26 0.49
C PHE A 17 -20.81 4.12 1.49
N LEU A 18 -22.06 4.16 1.01
CA LEU A 18 -23.24 3.96 1.86
C LEU A 18 -23.26 2.58 2.52
N LEU A 19 -22.84 1.54 1.80
CA LEU A 19 -22.70 0.20 2.40
C LEU A 19 -21.71 0.23 3.57
N GLY A 20 -20.56 0.84 3.42
CA GLY A 20 -19.59 0.96 4.52
C GLY A 20 -20.11 1.77 5.70
N LEU A 21 -20.87 2.86 5.44
CA LEU A 21 -21.52 3.63 6.49
C LEU A 21 -22.60 2.85 7.25
N LEU A 22 -23.21 1.87 6.63
CA LEU A 22 -24.24 1.04 7.27
C LEU A 22 -23.65 -0.03 8.18
N ILE A 23 -22.42 -0.51 7.90
CA ILE A 23 -21.87 -1.70 8.57
C ILE A 23 -20.59 -1.45 9.37
N TYR A 24 -20.03 -0.23 9.38
CA TYR A 24 -18.75 0.03 10.08
C TYR A 24 -18.81 -0.22 11.60
N SER A 25 -19.98 -0.05 12.21
CA SER A 25 -20.21 -0.27 13.64
C SER A 25 -20.43 -1.74 14.01
N ASP A 26 -20.60 -2.63 13.02
CA ASP A 26 -20.83 -4.07 13.27
C ASP A 26 -19.51 -4.83 13.51
N TYR A 27 -18.37 -4.17 13.27
CA TYR A 27 -17.04 -4.76 13.45
C TYR A 27 -16.55 -4.59 14.89
N GLY A 28 -16.00 -5.66 15.46
CA GLY A 28 -15.37 -5.64 16.77
C GLY A 28 -13.98 -5.01 16.76
N ILE A 29 -13.43 -4.77 17.95
CA ILE A 29 -12.12 -4.17 18.15
C ILE A 29 -11.02 -5.15 17.71
N GLY A 30 -10.15 -4.72 16.84
CA GLY A 30 -8.98 -5.48 16.40
C GLY A 30 -7.91 -5.56 17.50
N ILE A 31 -7.16 -6.65 17.53
CA ILE A 31 -6.15 -6.95 18.58
C ILE A 31 -5.06 -5.86 18.70
N GLU A 32 -4.77 -5.12 17.65
CA GLU A 32 -3.73 -4.08 17.64
C GLU A 32 -4.29 -2.67 17.86
N GLU A 33 -5.61 -2.47 17.93
CA GLU A 33 -6.19 -1.12 17.93
C GLU A 33 -5.89 -0.35 19.22
N HIS A 34 -5.81 -1.02 20.38
CA HIS A 34 -5.37 -0.38 21.64
C HIS A 34 -3.95 0.15 21.54
N PHE A 35 -3.02 -0.67 21.02
CA PHE A 35 -1.65 -0.25 20.76
C PHE A 35 -1.57 0.94 19.80
N GLN A 36 -2.33 0.90 18.72
CA GLN A 36 -2.33 1.95 17.70
C GLN A 36 -2.95 3.24 18.23
N ARG A 37 -3.98 3.14 19.08
CA ARG A 37 -4.55 4.30 19.77
C ARG A 37 -3.52 4.93 20.70
N GLN A 38 -2.81 4.13 21.47
CA GLN A 38 -1.73 4.61 22.34
C GLN A 38 -0.61 5.27 21.53
N ASN A 39 -0.18 4.67 20.41
CA ASN A 39 0.80 5.25 19.48
C ASN A 39 0.36 6.65 18.99
N GLY A 40 -0.92 6.79 18.62
CA GLY A 40 -1.48 8.08 18.21
C GLY A 40 -1.33 9.16 19.27
N PHE A 41 -1.71 8.89 20.52
CA PHE A 41 -1.57 9.83 21.63
C PHE A 41 -0.11 10.08 22.03
N TYR A 42 0.76 9.08 21.91
CA TYR A 42 2.19 9.24 22.14
C TYR A 42 2.82 10.29 21.19
N TRP A 43 2.53 10.21 19.91
CA TRP A 43 3.04 11.19 18.96
C TRP A 43 2.31 12.51 19.03
N LEU A 44 0.99 12.50 19.26
CA LEU A 44 0.20 13.71 19.40
C LEU A 44 0.74 14.60 20.53
N LYS A 45 0.94 14.04 21.75
CA LYS A 45 1.49 14.82 22.86
C LYS A 45 2.87 15.41 22.55
N LYS A 46 3.75 14.66 21.84
CA LYS A 46 5.08 15.18 21.45
C LYS A 46 4.97 16.33 20.45
N ILE A 47 4.05 16.24 19.48
CA ILE A 47 3.81 17.30 18.52
C ILE A 47 3.21 18.54 19.21
N LEU A 48 2.25 18.36 20.10
CA LEU A 48 1.63 19.45 20.84
C LEU A 48 2.62 20.17 21.78
N THR A 49 3.53 19.41 22.43
CA THR A 49 4.65 19.97 23.21
C THR A 49 5.54 20.84 22.31
N PHE A 50 5.91 20.33 21.13
CA PHE A 50 6.75 21.07 20.19
C PHE A 50 6.07 22.36 19.68
N LEU A 51 4.76 22.31 19.46
CA LEU A 51 3.95 23.45 19.02
C LEU A 51 3.52 24.38 20.19
N ARG A 52 3.85 24.04 21.45
CA ARG A 52 3.50 24.79 22.67
C ARG A 52 1.98 24.96 22.88
N PHE A 53 1.20 23.95 22.55
CA PHE A 53 -0.23 23.85 22.85
C PHE A 53 -0.43 23.12 24.19
N ASP A 54 -0.16 23.82 25.33
CA ASP A 54 -0.05 23.19 26.65
C ASP A 54 -1.35 22.54 27.12
N ASP A 55 -2.51 23.20 26.94
CA ASP A 55 -3.81 22.65 27.34
C ASP A 55 -4.14 21.35 26.60
N LEU A 56 -3.96 21.34 25.27
CA LEU A 56 -4.20 20.14 24.46
C LEU A 56 -3.18 19.06 24.76
N ASN A 57 -1.95 19.43 25.05
CA ASN A 57 -0.90 18.49 25.44
C ASN A 57 -1.21 17.80 26.77
N PHE A 58 -1.72 18.55 27.76
CA PHE A 58 -2.17 17.97 29.02
C PHE A 58 -3.26 16.92 28.83
N LEU A 59 -4.29 17.24 28.05
CA LEU A 59 -5.36 16.30 27.71
C LEU A 59 -4.86 15.08 26.93
N ALA A 60 -3.92 15.25 25.99
CA ALA A 60 -3.32 14.15 25.24
C ALA A 60 -2.49 13.23 26.15
N LEU A 61 -1.77 13.79 27.12
CA LEU A 61 -1.00 13.05 28.12
C LEU A 61 -1.93 12.24 29.04
N GLU A 62 -3.02 12.83 29.50
CA GLU A 62 -4.05 12.17 30.31
C GLU A 62 -4.61 10.94 29.58
N LYS A 63 -5.02 11.11 28.32
CA LYS A 63 -5.51 10.00 27.48
C LYS A 63 -4.45 8.92 27.27
N TYR A 64 -3.20 9.29 26.99
CA TYR A 64 -2.10 8.35 26.86
C TYR A 64 -1.91 7.51 28.12
N ASN A 65 -1.91 8.14 29.30
CA ASN A 65 -1.73 7.47 30.60
C ASN A 65 -2.94 6.58 30.92
N ALA A 66 -4.16 7.02 30.64
CA ALA A 66 -5.38 6.24 30.85
C ALA A 66 -5.38 4.94 30.02
N ILE A 67 -4.93 4.98 28.76
CA ILE A 67 -4.81 3.77 27.91
C ILE A 67 -3.82 2.79 28.53
N ARG A 68 -2.67 3.27 28.98
CA ARG A 68 -1.63 2.43 29.59
C ARG A 68 -2.07 1.81 30.92
N SER A 69 -2.83 2.56 31.72
CA SER A 69 -3.39 2.05 32.98
C SER A 69 -4.45 0.99 32.75
N TYR A 70 -5.23 1.13 31.67
CA TYR A 70 -6.28 0.16 31.30
C TYR A 70 -5.68 -1.16 30.78
N ASP A 71 -4.60 -1.08 29.96
CA ASP A 71 -3.94 -2.25 29.40
C ASP A 71 -2.41 -2.16 29.63
N PRO A 72 -1.93 -2.63 30.80
CA PRO A 72 -0.50 -2.65 31.11
C PRO A 72 0.34 -3.60 30.22
N SER A 73 -0.32 -4.53 29.48
CA SER A 73 0.36 -5.48 28.60
C SER A 73 0.80 -4.86 27.27
N LEU A 74 0.38 -3.62 27.00
CA LEU A 74 0.79 -2.92 25.78
C LEU A 74 2.32 -2.72 25.74
N PRO A 75 2.94 -2.87 24.56
CA PRO A 75 4.38 -2.68 24.40
C PRO A 75 4.85 -1.30 24.87
N ASP A 76 6.11 -1.24 25.27
CA ASP A 76 6.75 0.01 25.67
C ASP A 76 6.83 1.03 24.55
N SER A 77 7.01 2.30 24.94
CA SER A 77 7.04 3.43 24.00
C SER A 77 8.11 3.35 22.91
N GLU A 78 9.13 2.50 23.10
CA GLU A 78 10.15 2.25 22.08
C GLU A 78 9.58 1.61 20.79
N PHE A 79 8.52 0.82 20.91
CA PHE A 79 7.85 0.25 19.75
C PHE A 79 7.17 1.29 18.86
N PHE A 80 6.81 2.46 19.41
CA PHE A 80 6.23 3.55 18.61
C PHE A 80 7.24 4.19 17.66
N ASN A 81 8.53 3.98 17.90
CA ASN A 81 9.61 4.48 17.06
C ASN A 81 9.64 3.83 15.65
N PHE A 82 8.93 2.72 15.46
CA PHE A 82 8.83 2.01 14.18
C PHE A 82 7.67 2.47 13.31
N TYR A 83 6.84 3.40 13.80
CA TYR A 83 5.63 3.83 13.10
C TYR A 83 5.59 5.35 12.95
N GLY A 84 5.17 5.79 11.75
CA GLY A 84 4.91 7.20 11.49
C GLY A 84 3.54 7.64 12.00
N ILE A 85 3.27 8.91 11.82
CA ILE A 85 2.12 9.60 12.42
C ILE A 85 0.87 9.66 11.53
N ALA A 86 0.92 9.10 10.31
CA ALA A 86 -0.03 9.46 9.26
C ALA A 86 -1.49 8.98 9.47
N PHE A 87 -1.72 7.94 10.27
CA PHE A 87 -3.06 7.46 10.61
C PHE A 87 -3.40 7.70 12.07
N ASP A 88 -2.56 7.18 12.98
CA ASP A 88 -2.89 7.11 14.41
C ASP A 88 -2.97 8.49 15.07
N THR A 89 -2.06 9.41 14.68
CA THR A 89 -2.04 10.75 15.27
C THR A 89 -3.23 11.61 14.84
N PRO A 90 -3.64 11.70 13.57
CA PRO A 90 -4.89 12.34 13.19
C PRO A 90 -6.12 11.74 13.86
N ALA A 91 -6.18 10.40 14.00
CA ALA A 91 -7.29 9.74 14.70
C ALA A 91 -7.34 10.11 16.18
N ALA A 92 -6.18 10.14 16.87
CA ALA A 92 -6.08 10.61 18.24
C ALA A 92 -6.45 12.10 18.39
N PHE A 93 -6.06 12.93 17.43
CA PHE A 93 -6.42 14.36 17.41
C PHE A 93 -7.93 14.57 17.27
N LEU A 94 -8.59 13.81 16.38
CA LEU A 94 -10.06 13.84 16.27
C LEU A 94 -10.72 13.40 17.58
N GLU A 95 -10.25 12.33 18.20
CA GLU A 95 -10.74 11.87 19.50
C GLU A 95 -10.62 12.95 20.58
N LEU A 96 -9.52 13.68 20.59
CA LEU A 96 -9.27 14.76 21.55
C LEU A 96 -10.22 15.97 21.32
N ILE A 97 -10.30 16.46 20.08
CA ILE A 97 -11.09 17.66 19.73
C ILE A 97 -12.58 17.42 19.93
N PHE A 98 -13.09 16.26 19.51
CA PHE A 98 -14.51 15.92 19.63
C PHE A 98 -14.86 15.30 20.99
N LYS A 99 -13.89 15.16 21.90
CA LYS A 99 -14.06 14.65 23.28
C LYS A 99 -14.74 13.28 23.30
N PHE A 100 -14.32 12.36 22.42
CA PHE A 100 -14.84 11.01 22.42
C PHE A 100 -14.33 10.26 23.66
N ASN A 101 -15.19 10.09 24.66
CA ASN A 101 -14.84 9.46 25.93
C ASN A 101 -15.28 7.99 26.02
N GLU A 102 -16.33 7.61 25.30
CA GLU A 102 -16.84 6.25 25.28
C GLU A 102 -16.01 5.36 24.35
N SER A 103 -15.67 4.16 24.85
CA SER A 103 -14.85 3.20 24.09
C SER A 103 -15.47 2.83 22.75
N LYS A 104 -16.77 2.61 22.72
CA LYS A 104 -17.51 2.35 21.50
C LYS A 104 -17.26 3.43 20.45
N LEU A 105 -17.47 4.70 20.82
CA LEU A 105 -17.42 5.82 19.89
C LEU A 105 -16.03 6.05 19.29
N TYR A 106 -14.96 6.03 20.10
CA TYR A 106 -13.63 6.27 19.54
C TYR A 106 -13.10 5.12 18.69
N PHE A 107 -13.51 3.85 18.92
CA PHE A 107 -13.20 2.75 18.03
C PHE A 107 -14.02 2.79 16.74
N GLU A 108 -15.33 3.03 16.84
CA GLU A 108 -16.19 3.18 15.65
C GLU A 108 -15.69 4.31 14.72
N VAL A 109 -15.23 5.44 15.26
CA VAL A 109 -14.65 6.50 14.45
C VAL A 109 -13.35 6.06 13.77
N ARG A 110 -12.52 5.26 14.45
CA ARG A 110 -11.30 4.68 13.84
C ARG A 110 -11.65 3.69 12.73
N HIS A 111 -12.69 2.86 12.92
CA HIS A 111 -13.23 1.95 11.90
C HIS A 111 -13.70 2.73 10.67
N LEU A 112 -14.47 3.80 10.88
CA LEU A 112 -14.94 4.64 9.79
C LEU A 112 -13.80 5.33 9.04
N LEU A 113 -12.78 5.83 9.74
CA LEU A 113 -11.59 6.41 9.12
C LEU A 113 -10.82 5.38 8.29
N ASN A 114 -10.63 4.16 8.81
CA ASN A 114 -9.95 3.10 8.08
C ASN A 114 -10.70 2.73 6.80
N PHE A 115 -12.02 2.53 6.91
CA PHE A 115 -12.87 2.31 5.75
C PHE A 115 -12.79 3.47 4.75
N PHE A 116 -12.77 4.71 5.21
CA PHE A 116 -12.66 5.89 4.34
C PHE A 116 -11.36 5.89 3.53
N TYR A 117 -10.23 5.54 4.13
CA TYR A 117 -8.97 5.38 3.39
C TYR A 117 -9.05 4.26 2.35
N PHE A 118 -9.66 3.12 2.69
CA PHE A 118 -9.87 2.03 1.75
C PHE A 118 -10.82 2.42 0.62
N PHE A 119 -11.90 3.12 0.93
CA PHE A 119 -12.83 3.68 -0.06
C PHE A 119 -12.12 4.63 -1.06
N ILE A 120 -11.30 5.55 -0.55
CA ILE A 120 -10.48 6.43 -1.40
C ILE A 120 -9.56 5.57 -2.29
N SER A 121 -8.92 4.55 -1.73
CA SER A 121 -8.05 3.67 -2.50
C SER A 121 -8.79 2.94 -3.62
N ALA A 122 -10.02 2.51 -3.39
CA ALA A 122 -10.86 1.89 -4.42
C ALA A 122 -11.15 2.85 -5.58
N ILE A 123 -11.38 4.13 -5.31
CA ILE A 123 -11.51 5.16 -6.36
C ILE A 123 -10.19 5.30 -7.13
N PHE A 124 -9.06 5.36 -6.44
CA PHE A 124 -7.75 5.47 -7.10
C PHE A 124 -7.41 4.21 -7.90
N PHE A 125 -7.78 3.03 -7.42
CA PHE A 125 -7.62 1.78 -8.18
C PHE A 125 -8.46 1.78 -9.47
N TYR A 126 -9.72 2.18 -9.41
CA TYR A 126 -10.55 2.42 -10.60
C TYR A 126 -9.86 3.38 -11.58
N LEU A 127 -9.26 4.47 -11.08
CA LEU A 127 -8.56 5.43 -11.92
C LEU A 127 -7.26 4.84 -12.52
N ILE A 128 -6.56 3.95 -11.82
CA ILE A 128 -5.42 3.17 -12.34
C ILE A 128 -5.87 2.32 -13.52
N LEU A 129 -6.95 1.56 -13.34
CA LEU A 129 -7.50 0.70 -14.39
C LEU A 129 -7.97 1.52 -15.61
N LYS A 130 -8.64 2.64 -15.39
CA LYS A 130 -9.08 3.55 -16.45
C LYS A 130 -7.91 4.14 -17.24
N ARG A 131 -6.73 4.30 -16.65
CA ARG A 131 -5.51 4.78 -17.34
C ARG A 131 -4.82 3.68 -18.14
N ARG A 132 -5.20 2.43 -17.93
CA ARG A 132 -4.58 1.30 -18.63
C ARG A 132 -5.51 0.65 -19.63
N PHE A 133 -6.77 0.48 -19.31
CA PHE A 133 -7.75 -0.29 -20.08
C PHE A 133 -8.81 0.61 -20.73
N LYS A 134 -9.25 0.22 -21.94
CA LYS A 134 -10.24 1.01 -22.71
C LYS A 134 -11.69 0.62 -22.40
N TYR A 135 -11.94 -0.65 -22.09
CA TYR A 135 -13.29 -1.17 -21.92
C TYR A 135 -13.82 -0.91 -20.51
N LYS A 136 -14.92 -0.13 -20.41
CA LYS A 136 -15.54 0.23 -19.13
C LYS A 136 -15.91 -1.00 -18.30
N ILE A 137 -16.44 -2.04 -18.93
CA ILE A 137 -16.83 -3.28 -18.24
C ILE A 137 -15.64 -3.91 -17.49
N ILE A 138 -14.45 -3.94 -18.09
CA ILE A 138 -13.24 -4.47 -17.46
C ILE A 138 -12.84 -3.63 -16.25
N ILE A 139 -12.95 -2.31 -16.37
CA ILE A 139 -12.61 -1.37 -15.31
C ILE A 139 -13.52 -1.58 -14.10
N TYR A 140 -14.84 -1.78 -14.33
CA TYR A 140 -15.77 -2.05 -13.23
C TYR A 140 -15.56 -3.43 -12.61
N PHE A 141 -15.37 -4.49 -13.41
CA PHE A 141 -15.04 -5.82 -12.85
C PHE A 141 -13.77 -5.77 -12.00
N GLY A 142 -12.71 -5.10 -12.47
CA GLY A 142 -11.49 -4.93 -11.70
C GLY A 142 -11.71 -4.16 -10.40
N SER A 143 -12.56 -3.13 -10.40
CA SER A 143 -12.91 -2.39 -9.19
C SER A 143 -13.73 -3.24 -8.21
N ILE A 144 -14.66 -4.05 -8.72
CA ILE A 144 -15.42 -5.01 -7.91
C ILE A 144 -14.44 -6.03 -7.29
N PHE A 145 -13.56 -6.65 -8.06
CA PHE A 145 -12.57 -7.60 -7.54
C PHE A 145 -11.70 -6.99 -6.43
N TYR A 146 -11.37 -5.70 -6.57
CA TYR A 146 -10.57 -4.99 -5.59
C TYR A 146 -11.29 -4.84 -4.25
N ILE A 147 -12.58 -4.45 -4.26
CA ILE A 147 -13.35 -4.16 -3.04
C ILE A 147 -14.00 -5.39 -2.43
N THR A 148 -14.22 -6.47 -3.19
CA THR A 148 -14.98 -7.65 -2.73
C THR A 148 -14.13 -8.82 -2.25
N ASN A 149 -12.80 -8.63 -2.08
CA ASN A 149 -12.02 -9.66 -1.40
C ASN A 149 -12.48 -9.76 0.06
N PRO A 150 -13.05 -10.91 0.50
CA PRO A 150 -13.73 -10.99 1.80
C PRO A 150 -12.83 -10.62 2.98
N ARG A 151 -11.57 -11.07 2.93
CA ARG A 151 -10.60 -10.81 4.00
C ARG A 151 -10.20 -9.33 4.08
N ILE A 152 -9.87 -8.72 2.93
CA ILE A 152 -9.46 -7.31 2.89
C ILE A 152 -10.66 -6.41 3.17
N PHE A 153 -11.85 -6.77 2.69
CA PHE A 153 -13.08 -6.03 2.98
C PHE A 153 -13.37 -6.01 4.49
N GLY A 154 -13.32 -7.17 5.16
CA GLY A 154 -13.49 -7.22 6.62
C GLY A 154 -12.43 -6.40 7.35
N ASP A 155 -11.15 -6.61 7.03
CA ASP A 155 -10.03 -5.88 7.63
C ASP A 155 -10.06 -4.37 7.33
N SER A 156 -10.80 -3.92 6.30
CA SER A 156 -10.89 -2.51 5.95
C SER A 156 -11.59 -1.65 7.01
N PHE A 157 -12.22 -2.24 8.00
CA PHE A 157 -12.84 -1.50 9.11
C PHE A 157 -11.91 -1.40 10.32
N HIS A 158 -11.22 -2.46 10.71
CA HIS A 158 -10.46 -2.51 11.97
C HIS A 158 -8.93 -2.64 11.83
N ASN A 159 -8.41 -2.98 10.64
CA ASN A 159 -6.97 -3.10 10.43
C ASN A 159 -6.39 -1.81 9.84
N ASN A 160 -6.24 -0.79 10.67
CA ASN A 160 -5.78 0.54 10.29
C ASN A 160 -4.27 0.63 9.98
N LYS A 161 -3.55 -0.48 9.96
CA LYS A 161 -2.12 -0.53 9.62
C LYS A 161 -1.88 -1.15 8.24
N ASP A 162 -2.39 -2.36 8.02
CA ASP A 162 -2.15 -3.09 6.79
C ASP A 162 -3.04 -2.59 5.64
N VAL A 163 -4.32 -2.27 5.95
CA VAL A 163 -5.26 -1.73 4.97
C VAL A 163 -4.96 -0.26 4.67
N PHE A 164 -4.53 0.52 5.68
CA PHE A 164 -4.04 1.88 5.43
C PHE A 164 -2.83 1.88 4.51
N PHE A 165 -1.85 1.00 4.76
CA PHE A 165 -0.69 0.83 3.89
C PHE A 165 -1.07 0.45 2.46
N LEU A 166 -1.96 -0.56 2.28
CA LEU A 166 -2.53 -0.92 0.99
C LEU A 166 -3.16 0.29 0.29
N SER A 167 -3.93 1.07 1.03
CA SER A 167 -4.67 2.24 0.51
C SER A 167 -3.73 3.34 0.02
N ILE A 168 -2.75 3.71 0.83
CA ILE A 168 -1.77 4.73 0.46
C ILE A 168 -0.88 4.27 -0.70
N LEU A 169 -0.48 2.99 -0.72
CA LEU A 169 0.30 2.43 -1.82
C LEU A 169 -0.48 2.48 -3.15
N THR A 170 -1.80 2.25 -3.12
CA THR A 170 -2.66 2.37 -4.31
C THR A 170 -2.64 3.80 -4.86
N ILE A 171 -2.77 4.80 -3.99
CA ILE A 171 -2.70 6.21 -4.37
C ILE A 171 -1.31 6.54 -4.96
N CYS A 172 -0.26 6.02 -4.33
CA CYS A 172 1.12 6.18 -4.80
C CYS A 172 1.29 5.62 -6.23
N ILE A 173 0.81 4.40 -6.51
CA ILE A 173 0.85 3.77 -7.84
C ILE A 173 0.10 4.62 -8.89
N PHE A 174 -1.02 5.23 -8.52
CA PHE A 174 -1.74 6.11 -9.43
C PHE A 174 -0.89 7.31 -9.87
N PHE A 175 -0.23 7.99 -8.93
CA PHE A 175 0.63 9.14 -9.25
C PHE A 175 1.88 8.71 -10.01
N LEU A 176 2.42 7.52 -9.73
CA LEU A 176 3.49 6.91 -10.51
C LEU A 176 3.08 6.70 -11.97
N PHE A 177 1.89 6.14 -12.21
CA PHE A 177 1.38 5.95 -13.57
C PHE A 177 1.15 7.28 -14.30
N LYS A 178 0.68 8.30 -13.59
CA LYS A 178 0.61 9.68 -14.14
C LYS A 178 1.99 10.22 -14.48
N TYR A 179 3.00 9.91 -13.68
CA TYR A 179 4.38 10.31 -13.95
C TYR A 179 4.96 9.58 -15.17
N PHE A 180 4.68 8.29 -15.33
CA PHE A 180 5.08 7.55 -16.54
C PHE A 180 4.44 8.11 -17.82
N GLU A 181 3.21 8.60 -17.74
CA GLU A 181 2.50 9.20 -18.87
C GLU A 181 3.01 10.61 -19.18
N LYS A 182 3.17 11.43 -18.16
CA LYS A 182 3.59 12.82 -18.26
C LYS A 182 4.53 13.13 -17.09
N LYS A 183 5.79 13.39 -17.39
CA LYS A 183 6.84 13.70 -16.40
C LYS A 183 6.66 15.11 -15.79
N LYS A 184 5.45 15.40 -15.25
CA LYS A 184 5.15 16.67 -14.59
C LYS A 184 5.65 16.65 -13.15
N LEU A 185 6.20 17.78 -12.69
CA LEU A 185 6.67 17.94 -11.30
C LEU A 185 5.58 17.57 -10.28
N LYS A 186 4.34 18.04 -10.46
CA LYS A 186 3.21 17.68 -9.57
C LYS A 186 3.04 16.18 -9.38
N ASN A 187 3.23 15.38 -10.43
CA ASN A 187 3.04 13.93 -10.33
C ASN A 187 4.13 13.27 -9.49
N ILE A 188 5.39 13.73 -9.63
CA ILE A 188 6.49 13.18 -8.85
C ILE A 188 6.45 13.63 -7.40
N VAL A 189 6.08 14.88 -7.13
CA VAL A 189 5.88 15.39 -5.76
C VAL A 189 4.80 14.58 -5.03
N LEU A 190 3.64 14.38 -5.66
CA LEU A 190 2.55 13.59 -5.05
C LEU A 190 2.93 12.11 -4.91
N PHE A 191 3.66 11.55 -5.88
CA PHE A 191 4.21 10.19 -5.73
C PHE A 191 5.12 10.10 -4.50
N CYS A 192 6.10 11.00 -4.36
CA CYS A 192 7.04 11.00 -3.25
C CYS A 192 6.34 11.22 -1.90
N PHE A 193 5.33 12.11 -1.86
CA PHE A 193 4.53 12.36 -0.67
C PHE A 193 3.80 11.08 -0.19
N PHE A 194 3.05 10.42 -1.07
CA PHE A 194 2.36 9.20 -0.70
C PHE A 194 3.30 8.00 -0.48
N ALA A 195 4.43 7.94 -1.20
CA ALA A 195 5.46 6.94 -0.94
C ALA A 195 6.10 7.11 0.45
N ALA A 196 6.31 8.34 0.90
CA ALA A 196 6.82 8.64 2.23
C ALA A 196 5.81 8.26 3.33
N ILE A 197 4.52 8.57 3.15
CA ILE A 197 3.45 8.11 4.06
C ILE A 197 3.42 6.57 4.11
N ALA A 198 3.48 5.89 2.96
CA ALA A 198 3.54 4.44 2.92
C ALA A 198 4.77 3.90 3.68
N THR A 199 5.95 4.50 3.46
CA THR A 199 7.20 4.10 4.13
C THR A 199 7.13 4.32 5.63
N SER A 200 6.53 5.42 6.09
CA SER A 200 6.35 5.69 7.52
C SER A 200 5.33 4.75 8.18
N SER A 201 4.36 4.24 7.42
CA SER A 201 3.41 3.24 7.90
C SER A 201 4.03 1.84 7.95
N ARG A 202 4.75 1.44 6.89
CA ARG A 202 5.53 0.20 6.79
C ARG A 202 6.76 0.43 5.94
N ILE A 203 7.92 -0.01 6.43
CA ILE A 203 9.22 0.16 5.72
C ILE A 203 9.21 -0.37 4.29
N MET A 204 8.34 -1.34 3.98
CA MET A 204 8.12 -1.86 2.63
C MET A 204 7.69 -0.79 1.62
N GLY A 205 7.16 0.35 2.06
CA GLY A 205 6.84 1.50 1.20
C GLY A 205 8.05 2.08 0.48
N LEU A 206 9.24 1.94 1.04
CA LEU A 206 10.52 2.35 0.43
C LEU A 206 10.79 1.66 -0.91
N TYR A 207 10.19 0.49 -1.14
CA TYR A 207 10.36 -0.27 -2.37
C TYR A 207 9.94 0.51 -3.63
N LEU A 208 8.82 1.24 -3.59
CA LEU A 208 8.32 1.94 -4.78
C LEU A 208 9.25 3.06 -5.28
N PRO A 209 9.79 3.95 -4.42
CA PRO A 209 10.81 4.91 -4.83
C PRO A 209 12.07 4.24 -5.41
N ILE A 210 12.57 3.18 -4.77
CA ILE A 210 13.73 2.43 -5.25
C ILE A 210 13.45 1.83 -6.64
N LEU A 211 12.31 1.17 -6.81
CA LEU A 211 11.95 0.59 -8.11
C LEU A 211 11.80 1.68 -9.19
N LEU A 212 11.23 2.84 -8.86
CA LEU A 212 11.15 3.96 -9.79
C LEU A 212 12.56 4.44 -10.23
N LEU A 213 13.51 4.55 -9.29
CA LEU A 213 14.89 4.91 -9.61
C LEU A 213 15.53 3.90 -10.56
N ILE A 214 15.30 2.60 -10.34
CA ILE A 214 15.76 1.52 -11.25
C ILE A 214 15.16 1.71 -12.65
N PHE A 215 13.87 2.00 -12.78
CA PHE A 215 13.20 2.22 -14.07
C PHE A 215 13.73 3.47 -14.79
N ILE A 216 14.08 4.54 -14.06
CA ILE A 216 14.70 5.74 -14.61
C ILE A 216 16.14 5.43 -15.06
N PHE A 217 16.88 4.63 -14.29
CA PHE A 217 18.23 4.18 -14.66
C PHE A 217 18.21 3.35 -15.94
N ILE A 218 17.24 2.44 -16.10
CA ILE A 218 17.04 1.68 -17.34
C ILE A 218 16.70 2.61 -18.51
N ASP A 219 15.86 3.64 -18.32
CA ASP A 219 15.61 4.66 -19.36
C ASP A 219 16.89 5.40 -19.77
N TYR A 220 17.80 5.70 -18.82
CA TYR A 220 19.08 6.32 -19.09
C TYR A 220 20.03 5.38 -19.86
N LEU A 221 20.22 4.14 -19.39
CA LEU A 221 21.03 3.14 -20.09
C LEU A 221 20.54 2.87 -21.51
N SER A 222 19.22 2.93 -21.71
CA SER A 222 18.58 2.77 -23.01
C SER A 222 18.65 4.02 -23.90
N LYS A 223 19.40 5.05 -23.49
CA LYS A 223 19.52 6.34 -24.20
C LYS A 223 18.17 7.04 -24.49
N LYS A 224 17.12 6.70 -23.72
CA LYS A 224 15.79 7.35 -23.82
C LYS A 224 15.77 8.72 -23.15
N ILE A 225 16.69 8.98 -22.25
CA ILE A 225 16.86 10.26 -21.55
C ILE A 225 18.35 10.64 -21.48
N LEU A 226 18.62 11.95 -21.47
CA LEU A 226 19.97 12.49 -21.30
C LEU A 226 20.41 12.41 -19.84
N ILE A 227 21.73 12.44 -19.60
CA ILE A 227 22.30 12.44 -18.24
C ILE A 227 21.75 13.59 -17.39
N LYS A 228 21.56 14.78 -17.95
CA LYS A 228 20.98 15.94 -17.25
C LYS A 228 19.57 15.65 -16.74
N ASP A 229 18.73 15.03 -17.57
CA ASP A 229 17.35 14.67 -17.20
C ASP A 229 17.31 13.52 -16.19
N PHE A 230 18.25 12.57 -16.31
CA PHE A 230 18.45 11.48 -15.37
C PHE A 230 18.79 12.02 -13.97
N LEU A 231 19.83 12.84 -13.86
CA LEU A 231 20.25 13.45 -12.59
C LEU A 231 19.15 14.33 -11.99
N LYS A 232 18.48 15.14 -12.80
CA LYS A 232 17.33 15.96 -12.37
C LYS A 232 16.22 15.10 -11.79
N GLN A 233 15.83 14.01 -12.44
CA GLN A 233 14.75 13.14 -11.95
C GLN A 233 15.14 12.48 -10.62
N ILE A 234 16.35 11.97 -10.48
CA ILE A 234 16.86 11.37 -9.24
C ILE A 234 16.86 12.41 -8.12
N SER A 235 17.43 13.60 -8.34
CA SER A 235 17.50 14.65 -7.32
C SER A 235 16.11 15.08 -6.85
N LEU A 236 15.14 15.22 -7.74
CA LEU A 236 13.76 15.54 -7.38
C LEU A 236 13.12 14.43 -6.55
N ILE A 237 13.30 13.16 -6.92
CA ILE A 237 12.72 12.03 -6.17
C ILE A 237 13.33 11.98 -4.77
N LEU A 238 14.65 12.02 -4.65
CA LEU A 238 15.34 11.96 -3.36
C LEU A 238 14.93 13.15 -2.48
N PHE A 239 14.95 14.37 -3.02
CA PHE A 239 14.59 15.58 -2.27
C PHE A 239 13.16 15.52 -1.73
N PHE A 240 12.16 15.31 -2.60
CA PHE A 240 10.76 15.32 -2.17
C PHE A 240 10.40 14.10 -1.33
N PHE A 241 11.01 12.95 -1.57
CA PHE A 241 10.77 11.76 -0.76
C PHE A 241 11.34 11.94 0.65
N ILE A 242 12.61 12.36 0.79
CA ILE A 242 13.25 12.58 2.09
C ILE A 242 12.52 13.67 2.87
N LEU A 243 12.20 14.81 2.23
CA LEU A 243 11.44 15.89 2.85
C LEU A 243 10.08 15.39 3.35
N SER A 244 9.35 14.65 2.55
CA SER A 244 8.03 14.10 2.92
C SER A 244 8.16 13.06 4.03
N LEU A 245 9.18 12.19 3.98
CA LEU A 245 9.43 11.19 5.01
C LEU A 245 9.74 11.86 6.35
N TYR A 246 10.56 12.90 6.34
CA TYR A 246 10.88 13.69 7.51
C TYR A 246 9.62 14.27 8.17
N LEU A 247 8.68 14.78 7.38
CA LEU A 247 7.41 15.32 7.90
C LEU A 247 6.51 14.27 8.55
N HIS A 248 6.50 13.04 8.04
CA HIS A 248 5.59 11.98 8.52
C HIS A 248 6.21 11.02 9.52
N TYR A 249 7.51 11.20 9.85
CA TYR A 249 8.24 10.29 10.73
C TYR A 249 9.04 11.07 11.77
N PRO A 250 8.40 11.63 12.82
CA PRO A 250 9.08 12.50 13.79
C PRO A 250 10.22 11.83 14.55
N TYR A 251 10.24 10.50 14.66
CA TYR A 251 11.32 9.79 15.33
C TYR A 251 12.69 10.07 14.68
N ILE A 252 12.75 10.14 13.34
CA ILE A 252 14.02 10.36 12.63
C ILE A 252 14.60 11.77 12.82
N TRP A 253 13.83 12.72 13.37
CA TRP A 253 14.32 14.09 13.60
C TRP A 253 15.45 14.17 14.62
N LYS A 254 15.53 13.21 15.53
CA LYS A 254 16.46 13.18 16.66
C LYS A 254 17.65 12.24 16.43
N LEU A 255 17.62 11.45 15.37
CA LEU A 255 18.62 10.44 15.12
C LEU A 255 19.88 11.04 14.49
N ASN A 256 21.04 10.76 15.09
CA ASN A 256 22.30 10.90 14.39
C ASN A 256 22.49 9.75 13.36
N PHE A 257 23.54 9.80 12.57
CA PHE A 257 23.79 8.83 11.49
C PHE A 257 23.89 7.38 12.01
N PHE A 258 24.59 7.16 13.12
CA PHE A 258 24.77 5.81 13.69
C PHE A 258 23.49 5.28 14.31
N GLU A 259 22.74 6.13 15.00
CA GLU A 259 21.41 5.80 15.55
C GLU A 259 20.43 5.47 14.44
N PHE A 260 20.45 6.21 13.31
CA PHE A 260 19.63 5.90 12.16
C PHE A 260 19.94 4.52 11.58
N ILE A 261 21.22 4.14 11.45
CA ILE A 261 21.61 2.80 10.99
C ILE A 261 21.13 1.73 11.97
N SER A 262 21.29 1.93 13.27
CA SER A 262 20.87 1.00 14.30
C SER A 262 19.35 0.83 14.30
N TRP A 263 18.61 1.93 14.22
CA TRP A 263 17.15 1.92 14.09
C TRP A 263 16.70 1.20 12.81
N PHE A 264 17.34 1.46 11.67
CA PHE A 264 16.99 0.77 10.41
C PHE A 264 17.24 -0.73 10.50
N LYS A 265 18.34 -1.16 11.13
CA LYS A 265 18.62 -2.59 11.38
C LYS A 265 17.57 -3.25 12.26
N ALA A 266 16.96 -2.53 13.19
CA ALA A 266 15.96 -3.06 14.10
C ALA A 266 14.65 -3.50 13.38
N PHE A 267 14.35 -3.01 12.17
CA PHE A 267 13.24 -3.53 11.35
C PHE A 267 13.44 -4.99 10.91
N PHE A 268 14.65 -5.48 10.93
CA PHE A 268 14.97 -6.88 10.60
C PHE A 268 14.98 -7.78 11.83
N TYR A 269 14.75 -7.23 13.03
CA TYR A 269 14.60 -8.01 14.24
C TYR A 269 13.21 -8.63 14.31
N HIS A 270 13.15 -9.91 14.66
CA HIS A 270 11.90 -10.65 14.75
C HIS A 270 11.52 -10.90 16.21
N MET A 271 10.26 -10.64 16.54
CA MET A 271 9.69 -11.00 17.83
C MET A 271 9.73 -12.53 18.01
N ASN A 272 9.86 -13.00 19.26
CA ASN A 272 9.80 -14.41 19.58
C ASN A 272 8.34 -14.89 19.64
N LEU A 273 7.72 -15.01 18.47
CA LEU A 273 6.32 -15.45 18.33
C LEU A 273 6.26 -16.72 17.49
N ARG A 274 5.27 -17.56 17.80
CA ARG A 274 4.95 -18.77 17.01
C ARG A 274 3.56 -18.65 16.42
N ILE A 275 3.38 -19.23 15.24
CA ILE A 275 2.09 -19.28 14.55
C ILE A 275 1.79 -20.72 14.13
N LEU A 276 0.52 -21.08 14.15
CA LEU A 276 0.02 -22.35 13.68
C LEU A 276 -0.12 -22.35 12.14
N PHE A 277 0.44 -23.38 11.48
CA PHE A 277 0.30 -23.57 10.05
C PHE A 277 0.33 -25.08 9.72
N PHE A 278 -0.73 -25.58 9.09
CA PHE A 278 -0.94 -27.00 8.78
C PHE A 278 -0.80 -27.96 9.98
N GLY A 279 -1.20 -27.53 11.18
CA GLY A 279 -1.15 -28.35 12.39
C GLY A 279 0.12 -28.20 13.23
N ASP A 280 1.17 -27.56 12.69
CA ASP A 280 2.44 -27.35 13.37
C ASP A 280 2.65 -25.88 13.79
N TYR A 281 3.39 -25.69 14.89
CA TYR A 281 3.78 -24.36 15.36
C TYR A 281 5.15 -23.98 14.84
N TYR A 282 5.19 -22.93 14.00
CA TYR A 282 6.42 -22.37 13.45
C TYR A 282 6.77 -21.03 14.11
N HIS A 283 8.04 -20.82 14.41
CA HIS A 283 8.54 -19.49 14.78
C HIS A 283 8.44 -18.55 13.57
N ILE A 284 7.99 -17.30 13.78
CA ILE A 284 7.76 -16.34 12.67
C ILE A 284 8.98 -16.10 11.79
N LYS A 285 10.20 -16.29 12.31
CA LYS A 285 11.46 -16.19 11.57
C LYS A 285 11.68 -17.38 10.60
N TYR A 286 11.09 -18.56 10.87
CA TYR A 286 11.34 -19.80 10.15
C TYR A 286 10.07 -20.36 9.51
N LEU A 287 9.27 -19.47 8.92
CA LEU A 287 8.04 -19.87 8.24
C LEU A 287 8.33 -20.74 7.02
N PRO A 288 7.51 -21.77 6.75
CA PRO A 288 7.60 -22.54 5.52
C PRO A 288 7.49 -21.63 4.28
N ARG A 289 8.27 -21.95 3.25
CA ARG A 289 8.27 -21.18 1.98
C ARG A 289 6.88 -21.08 1.33
N LEU A 290 6.04 -22.08 1.55
CA LEU A 290 4.67 -22.11 1.05
C LEU A 290 3.68 -21.28 1.89
N TYR A 291 4.09 -20.70 3.03
CA TYR A 291 3.19 -19.96 3.91
C TYR A 291 2.42 -18.86 3.17
N LEU A 292 3.13 -17.93 2.55
CA LEU A 292 2.50 -16.81 1.81
C LEU A 292 1.70 -17.29 0.58
N PRO A 293 2.24 -18.16 -0.31
CA PRO A 293 1.47 -18.70 -1.44
C PRO A 293 0.19 -19.39 -1.00
N THR A 294 0.23 -20.20 0.06
CA THR A 294 -0.96 -20.90 0.58
C THR A 294 -2.01 -19.91 1.06
N TRP A 295 -1.63 -18.94 1.90
CA TRP A 295 -2.60 -17.95 2.38
C TRP A 295 -3.22 -17.11 1.27
N ILE A 296 -2.46 -16.74 0.26
CA ILE A 296 -2.99 -16.06 -0.93
C ILE A 296 -3.98 -16.98 -1.66
N SER A 297 -3.63 -18.26 -1.86
CA SER A 297 -4.46 -19.19 -2.64
C SER A 297 -5.79 -19.55 -1.99
N ILE A 298 -5.88 -19.58 -0.65
CA ILE A 298 -7.11 -19.92 0.07
C ILE A 298 -7.99 -18.70 0.40
N THR A 299 -7.46 -17.47 0.31
CA THR A 299 -8.19 -16.24 0.68
C THR A 299 -8.60 -15.40 -0.52
N ILE A 300 -8.04 -15.66 -1.70
CA ILE A 300 -8.43 -14.99 -2.93
C ILE A 300 -9.35 -15.91 -3.74
N PRO A 301 -10.48 -15.41 -4.26
CA PRO A 301 -11.40 -16.22 -5.07
C PRO A 301 -10.70 -16.90 -6.25
N ILE A 302 -11.00 -18.19 -6.47
CA ILE A 302 -10.31 -19.05 -7.44
C ILE A 302 -10.28 -18.48 -8.87
N TYR A 303 -11.35 -17.83 -9.30
CA TYR A 303 -11.42 -17.21 -10.63
C TYR A 303 -10.42 -16.05 -10.79
N ILE A 304 -10.14 -15.31 -9.71
CA ILE A 304 -9.12 -14.26 -9.72
C ILE A 304 -7.73 -14.88 -9.79
N LEU A 305 -7.48 -15.97 -9.06
CA LEU A 305 -6.21 -16.71 -9.11
C LEU A 305 -5.95 -17.28 -10.51
N MET A 306 -6.94 -17.86 -11.17
CA MET A 306 -6.82 -18.35 -12.54
C MET A 306 -6.44 -17.22 -13.51
N LEU A 307 -7.13 -16.08 -13.41
CA LEU A 307 -6.81 -14.90 -14.22
C LEU A 307 -5.41 -14.35 -13.92
N LEU A 308 -5.01 -14.33 -12.65
CA LEU A 308 -3.67 -13.94 -12.23
C LEU A 308 -2.60 -14.82 -12.87
N ILE A 309 -2.72 -16.15 -12.75
CA ILE A 309 -1.74 -17.12 -13.28
C ILE A 309 -1.58 -16.94 -14.79
N ILE A 310 -2.70 -16.89 -15.52
CA ILE A 310 -2.68 -16.70 -16.98
C ILE A 310 -2.00 -15.36 -17.32
N GLY A 311 -2.38 -14.27 -16.68
CA GLY A 311 -1.80 -12.94 -16.94
C GLY A 311 -0.32 -12.87 -16.59
N TYR A 312 0.08 -13.49 -15.50
CA TYR A 312 1.47 -13.58 -15.08
C TYR A 312 2.33 -14.31 -16.12
N ILE A 313 1.88 -15.47 -16.59
CA ILE A 313 2.55 -16.25 -17.64
C ILE A 313 2.64 -15.44 -18.95
N LEU A 314 1.58 -14.75 -19.35
CA LEU A 314 1.58 -13.97 -20.60
C LEU A 314 2.53 -12.77 -20.53
N ILE A 315 2.58 -12.06 -19.39
CA ILE A 315 3.55 -10.96 -19.21
C ILE A 315 4.97 -11.51 -19.18
N PHE A 316 5.22 -12.59 -18.44
CA PHE A 316 6.52 -13.26 -18.38
C PHE A 316 6.99 -13.72 -19.75
N LYS A 317 6.13 -14.43 -20.52
CA LYS A 317 6.42 -14.87 -21.89
C LYS A 317 6.81 -13.69 -22.79
N ARG A 318 6.08 -12.56 -22.70
CA ARG A 318 6.41 -11.35 -23.46
C ARG A 318 7.80 -10.83 -23.13
N ILE A 319 8.14 -10.73 -21.85
CA ILE A 319 9.44 -10.25 -21.38
C ILE A 319 10.54 -11.21 -21.84
N PHE A 320 10.35 -12.51 -21.60
CA PHE A 320 11.31 -13.55 -21.96
C PHE A 320 11.60 -13.59 -23.47
N GLN A 321 10.57 -13.57 -24.30
CA GLN A 321 10.76 -13.54 -25.76
C GLN A 321 11.53 -12.32 -26.24
N ARG A 322 11.30 -11.16 -25.60
CA ARG A 322 12.03 -9.94 -25.97
C ARG A 322 13.48 -9.97 -25.52
N THR A 323 13.76 -10.54 -24.37
CA THR A 323 15.15 -10.66 -23.86
C THR A 323 15.90 -11.79 -24.54
N ALA A 324 15.26 -12.91 -24.87
CA ALA A 324 15.89 -14.06 -25.54
C ALA A 324 16.15 -13.82 -27.04
N ASN A 325 15.29 -13.05 -27.72
CA ASN A 325 15.41 -12.76 -29.16
C ASN A 325 16.20 -11.50 -29.49
N ILE A 326 17.10 -11.08 -28.59
CA ILE A 326 17.92 -9.89 -28.79
C ILE A 326 18.93 -10.17 -29.89
N ARG A 327 18.86 -9.40 -30.97
CA ARG A 327 19.89 -9.39 -32.00
C ARG A 327 21.17 -8.74 -31.45
N PRO A 328 22.37 -9.19 -31.86
CA PRO A 328 23.63 -8.70 -31.29
C PRO A 328 23.82 -7.16 -31.31
N HIS A 329 23.09 -6.46 -32.18
CA HIS A 329 23.16 -5.00 -32.33
C HIS A 329 22.04 -4.22 -31.60
N VAL A 330 21.10 -4.90 -30.91
CA VAL A 330 20.01 -4.24 -30.19
C VAL A 330 20.32 -4.25 -28.69
N GLN A 331 20.39 -3.06 -28.08
CA GLN A 331 20.59 -2.96 -26.64
C GLN A 331 19.41 -3.58 -25.90
N THR A 332 19.67 -4.53 -25.02
CA THR A 332 18.70 -5.31 -24.20
C THR A 332 17.64 -4.45 -23.53
N TYR A 333 18.04 -3.29 -23.06
CA TYR A 333 17.19 -2.39 -22.30
C TYR A 333 16.14 -1.66 -23.12
N ASN A 334 16.34 -1.53 -24.43
CA ASN A 334 15.43 -0.79 -25.30
C ASN A 334 14.11 -1.51 -25.55
N ASP A 335 14.05 -2.82 -25.38
CA ASP A 335 12.89 -3.65 -25.72
C ASP A 335 12.08 -4.17 -24.50
N LEU A 336 12.49 -3.86 -23.26
CA LEU A 336 11.73 -4.26 -22.07
C LEU A 336 10.32 -3.68 -22.08
N TRP A 337 10.14 -2.46 -22.60
CA TRP A 337 8.83 -1.84 -22.86
C TRP A 337 8.88 -0.95 -24.11
N ARG A 338 7.86 -1.10 -24.95
CA ARG A 338 7.69 -0.31 -26.20
C ARG A 338 6.67 0.82 -26.03
N SER A 339 5.88 0.79 -24.96
CA SER A 339 4.88 1.81 -24.67
C SER A 339 4.79 2.08 -23.17
N THR A 340 4.19 3.22 -22.81
CA THR A 340 3.92 3.56 -21.39
C THR A 340 3.04 2.50 -20.71
N ASN A 341 2.11 1.89 -21.45
CA ASN A 341 1.26 0.84 -20.91
C ASN A 341 2.05 -0.44 -20.58
N GLU A 342 2.97 -0.82 -21.44
CA GLU A 342 3.86 -1.96 -21.18
C GLU A 342 4.82 -1.67 -20.02
N LYS A 343 5.27 -0.42 -19.87
CA LYS A 343 6.08 0.02 -18.73
C LYS A 343 5.30 -0.12 -17.41
N LYS A 344 4.01 0.24 -17.38
CA LYS A 344 3.12 0.04 -16.25
C LYS A 344 2.95 -1.45 -15.93
N ASP A 345 2.68 -2.28 -16.94
CA ASP A 345 2.51 -3.73 -16.78
C ASP A 345 3.79 -4.37 -16.22
N LEU A 346 4.96 -3.98 -16.73
CA LEU A 346 6.25 -4.47 -16.25
C LEU A 346 6.49 -4.04 -14.79
N PHE A 347 6.17 -2.78 -14.45
CA PHE A 347 6.30 -2.28 -13.08
C PHE A 347 5.48 -3.12 -12.09
N ILE A 348 4.21 -3.37 -12.40
CA ILE A 348 3.33 -4.19 -11.56
C ILE A 348 3.84 -5.64 -11.47
N PHE A 349 4.27 -6.22 -12.61
CA PHE A 349 4.80 -7.58 -12.66
C PHE A 349 6.06 -7.73 -11.80
N VAL A 350 7.03 -6.83 -11.95
CA VAL A 350 8.26 -6.83 -11.16
C VAL A 350 7.95 -6.62 -9.67
N SER A 351 7.00 -5.73 -9.34
CA SER A 351 6.59 -5.50 -7.96
C SER A 351 6.02 -6.77 -7.31
N LEU A 352 5.08 -7.45 -7.98
CA LEU A 352 4.53 -8.70 -7.45
C LEU A 352 5.62 -9.77 -7.30
N THR A 353 6.42 -9.98 -8.34
CA THR A 353 7.46 -11.01 -8.37
C THR A 353 8.51 -10.82 -7.28
N SER A 354 9.04 -9.60 -7.14
CA SER A 354 10.09 -9.31 -6.15
C SER A 354 9.59 -9.46 -4.71
N PHE A 355 8.38 -9.01 -4.39
CA PHE A 355 7.82 -9.21 -3.05
C PHE A 355 7.52 -10.68 -2.75
N MET A 356 7.05 -11.45 -3.74
CA MET A 356 6.89 -12.91 -3.58
C MET A 356 8.25 -13.58 -3.33
N ILE A 357 9.29 -13.22 -4.08
CA ILE A 357 10.64 -13.72 -3.88
C ILE A 357 11.16 -13.33 -2.49
N PHE A 358 11.02 -12.07 -2.06
CA PHE A 358 11.44 -11.62 -0.74
C PHE A 358 10.73 -12.40 0.38
N ALA A 359 9.42 -12.57 0.28
CA ALA A 359 8.65 -13.30 1.29
C ALA A 359 9.05 -14.77 1.38
N ILE A 360 9.34 -15.42 0.24
CA ILE A 360 9.64 -16.86 0.17
C ILE A 360 11.10 -17.16 0.59
N PHE A 361 12.06 -16.31 0.19
CA PHE A 361 13.48 -16.62 0.32
C PHE A 361 14.20 -15.84 1.42
N LEU A 362 13.69 -14.70 1.89
CA LEU A 362 14.33 -13.89 2.92
C LEU A 362 13.73 -14.06 4.32
N ASN A 363 12.93 -15.11 4.54
CA ASN A 363 12.32 -15.44 5.84
C ASN A 363 11.65 -14.22 6.50
N THR A 364 10.83 -13.50 5.73
CA THR A 364 10.11 -12.34 6.26
C THR A 364 9.09 -12.77 7.30
N ALA A 365 9.12 -12.14 8.47
CA ALA A 365 8.15 -12.40 9.52
C ALA A 365 6.73 -12.05 9.07
N MET A 366 5.80 -13.00 9.19
CA MET A 366 4.39 -12.82 8.88
C MET A 366 3.54 -13.28 10.07
N LEU A 367 2.52 -12.50 10.39
CA LEU A 367 1.55 -12.82 11.44
C LEU A 367 0.15 -12.83 10.84
N SER A 368 -0.73 -13.69 11.38
CA SER A 368 -2.16 -13.75 11.01
C SER A 368 -2.37 -13.88 9.49
N GLY A 369 -1.76 -14.88 8.89
CA GLY A 369 -1.81 -15.11 7.44
C GLY A 369 -0.93 -14.13 6.66
N TRP A 370 -1.45 -13.59 5.58
CA TRP A 370 -0.70 -12.67 4.70
C TRP A 370 -1.02 -11.18 4.89
N ARG A 371 -1.56 -10.79 6.05
CA ARG A 371 -2.00 -9.41 6.28
C ARG A 371 -0.89 -8.38 6.03
N HIS A 372 0.35 -8.68 6.39
CA HIS A 372 1.50 -7.81 6.13
C HIS A 372 1.78 -7.57 4.64
N PHE A 373 1.25 -8.42 3.79
CA PHE A 373 1.37 -8.39 2.33
C PHE A 373 0.06 -8.02 1.61
N TYR A 374 -0.96 -7.51 2.30
CA TYR A 374 -2.22 -7.08 1.67
C TYR A 374 -2.03 -6.11 0.51
N PHE A 375 -0.98 -5.30 0.54
CA PHE A 375 -0.65 -4.41 -0.57
C PHE A 375 -0.38 -5.13 -1.90
N LEU A 376 -0.05 -6.43 -1.89
CA LEU A 376 0.06 -7.25 -3.09
C LEU A 376 -1.28 -7.37 -3.83
N HIS A 377 -2.40 -7.17 -3.14
CA HIS A 377 -3.73 -7.19 -3.73
C HIS A 377 -3.85 -6.24 -4.94
N ASN A 378 -3.23 -5.06 -4.87
CA ASN A 378 -3.15 -4.14 -6.00
C ASN A 378 -2.57 -4.81 -7.26
N PHE A 379 -1.47 -5.51 -7.10
CA PHE A 379 -0.73 -6.13 -8.20
C PHE A 379 -1.47 -7.36 -8.73
N ILE A 380 -2.02 -8.16 -7.81
CA ILE A 380 -2.80 -9.37 -8.11
C ILE A 380 -4.02 -9.01 -8.97
N ILE A 381 -4.84 -8.07 -8.50
CA ILE A 381 -6.05 -7.67 -9.22
C ILE A 381 -5.71 -6.99 -10.55
N TYR A 382 -4.66 -6.16 -10.59
CA TYR A 382 -4.25 -5.53 -11.84
C TYR A 382 -3.88 -6.57 -12.92
N ILE A 383 -3.11 -7.62 -12.57
CA ILE A 383 -2.71 -8.68 -13.51
C ILE A 383 -3.93 -9.53 -13.91
N ALA A 384 -4.84 -9.84 -12.98
CA ALA A 384 -6.09 -10.53 -13.30
C ALA A 384 -6.93 -9.74 -14.32
N VAL A 385 -7.05 -8.42 -14.13
CA VAL A 385 -7.76 -7.52 -15.05
C VAL A 385 -7.04 -7.41 -16.40
N TYR A 386 -5.72 -7.46 -16.42
CA TYR A 386 -4.94 -7.54 -17.67
C TYR A 386 -5.34 -8.77 -18.49
N THR A 387 -5.51 -9.92 -17.85
CA THR A 387 -5.98 -11.15 -18.50
C THR A 387 -7.39 -11.00 -19.06
N LEU A 388 -8.33 -10.46 -18.30
CA LEU A 388 -9.70 -10.17 -18.78
C LEU A 388 -9.69 -9.27 -20.02
N ASN A 389 -8.82 -8.27 -20.03
CA ASN A 389 -8.68 -7.39 -21.18
C ASN A 389 -8.20 -8.15 -22.43
N LEU A 390 -7.26 -9.08 -22.29
CA LEU A 390 -6.77 -9.89 -23.41
C LEU A 390 -7.86 -10.84 -23.92
N ILE A 391 -8.63 -11.45 -23.03
CA ILE A 391 -9.76 -12.33 -23.39
C ILE A 391 -10.79 -11.55 -24.23
N ILE A 392 -11.19 -10.35 -23.78
CA ILE A 392 -12.16 -9.53 -24.53
C ILE A 392 -11.60 -9.11 -25.90
N LEU A 393 -10.31 -8.74 -25.97
CA LEU A 393 -9.67 -8.39 -27.23
C LEU A 393 -9.63 -9.58 -28.19
N TYR A 394 -9.36 -10.79 -27.72
CA TYR A 394 -9.36 -12.00 -28.52
C TYR A 394 -10.74 -12.28 -29.12
N PHE A 395 -11.80 -12.26 -28.32
CA PHE A 395 -13.16 -12.49 -28.82
C PHE A 395 -13.65 -11.41 -29.78
N LYS A 396 -13.26 -10.15 -29.57
CA LYS A 396 -13.58 -9.08 -30.52
C LYS A 396 -12.90 -9.25 -31.87
N LYS A 397 -11.62 -9.68 -31.86
CA LYS A 397 -10.87 -9.94 -33.09
C LYS A 397 -11.48 -11.12 -33.91
N LYS A 398 -12.11 -12.08 -33.25
CA LYS A 398 -12.72 -13.24 -33.87
C LYS A 398 -14.12 -12.92 -34.48
N LYS A 399 -14.76 -11.81 -34.04
CA LYS A 399 -16.07 -11.36 -34.53
C LYS A 399 -15.98 -10.42 -35.74
N ASN A 400 -14.81 -9.79 -35.92
CA ASN A 400 -14.48 -8.99 -37.12
C ASN A 400 -13.64 -9.84 -38.09
#